data_975ef1aada886849d91d757e63876426
#
_entry.id   975ef1aada886849d91d757e63876426
#
_cell.length_a   1.000
_cell.length_b   1.000
_cell.length_c   1.000
_cell.angle_alpha   90.00
_cell.angle_beta   90.00
_cell.angle_gamma   90.00
#
_symmetry.space_group_name_H-M   'P 1'
#
loop_
_entity.id
_entity.type
_entity.pdbx_description
1 polymer ?
#
loop_
_entity_poly.entity_id
_entity_poly.type
_entity_poly.pdbx_seq_one_letter_code
_entity_poly.pdbx_strand_id
1 'polypeptide(L)'
;EAAARCAKEAVRRSKKEAWVAGSIGPLNKTLSLSPDVNNPGFRAITFDEVVEAYYEQVAGLVEGGVDVLLIETIFDTLNAKGAIYAIKKYFDDVKQTPLPIMISGTITDASGRTLSGQTLEAFYTSVMHAQPLSVGLNCALGAKEMRPHIEELSTLASCYVSAYPNAGLPN
;
A
#
# COMPACT_ATOMS: atom_id res chain seq x y z
N GLU A 1 8.69 1.18 14.58
CA GLU A 1 9.58 2.22 15.12
C GLU A 1 11.06 1.89 14.88
N ALA A 2 11.62 0.80 15.43
CA ALA A 2 13.04 0.46 15.31
C ALA A 2 13.52 0.35 13.86
N ALA A 3 12.77 -0.33 12.97
CA ALA A 3 13.13 -0.45 11.55
C ALA A 3 13.21 0.92 10.85
N ALA A 4 12.26 1.81 11.14
CA ALA A 4 12.28 3.16 10.58
C ALA A 4 13.51 3.95 11.06
N ARG A 5 13.85 3.86 12.34
CA ARG A 5 15.07 4.48 12.90
C ARG A 5 16.34 3.93 12.26
N CYS A 6 16.43 2.61 12.02
CA CYS A 6 17.55 2.01 11.30
C CYS A 6 17.69 2.57 9.89
N ALA A 7 16.59 2.72 9.16
CA ALA A 7 16.60 3.28 7.81
C ALA A 7 17.03 4.76 7.83
N LYS A 8 16.51 5.57 8.76
CA LYS A 8 16.94 6.97 8.94
C LYS A 8 18.43 7.08 9.23
N GLU A 9 18.96 6.22 10.10
CA GLU A 9 20.39 6.20 10.41
C GLU A 9 21.23 5.79 9.19
N ALA A 10 20.76 4.83 8.38
CA ALA A 10 21.42 4.46 7.13
C ALA A 10 21.49 5.63 6.15
N VAL A 11 20.40 6.38 5.99
CA VAL A 11 20.38 7.60 5.17
C VAL A 11 21.37 8.62 5.69
N ARG A 12 21.36 8.90 6.99
CA ARG A 12 22.30 9.83 7.64
C ARG A 12 23.77 9.45 7.39
N ARG A 13 24.09 8.15 7.48
CA ARG A 13 25.46 7.64 7.24
C ARG A 13 25.86 7.70 5.77
N SER A 14 24.91 7.53 4.86
CA SER A 14 25.20 7.53 3.42
C SER A 14 25.65 8.89 2.89
N LYS A 15 25.34 9.98 3.61
CA LYS A 15 25.53 11.39 3.20
C LYS A 15 24.84 11.73 1.86
N LYS A 16 23.87 10.91 1.44
CA LYS A 16 23.06 11.12 0.24
C LYS A 16 21.72 11.69 0.65
N GLU A 17 21.14 12.55 -0.20
CA GLU A 17 19.76 12.95 -0.05
C GLU A 17 18.86 11.76 -0.40
N ALA A 18 18.08 11.31 0.58
CA ALA A 18 17.13 10.22 0.41
C ALA A 18 16.02 10.32 1.48
N TRP A 19 14.85 9.84 1.13
CA TRP A 19 13.71 9.75 2.03
C TRP A 19 13.47 8.31 2.46
N VAL A 20 12.94 8.15 3.67
CA VAL A 20 12.57 6.84 4.23
C VAL A 20 11.07 6.66 4.06
N ALA A 21 10.70 5.66 3.26
CA ALA A 21 9.32 5.24 3.11
C ALA A 21 8.96 4.21 4.19
N GLY A 22 7.96 4.52 5.00
CA GLY A 22 7.38 3.59 5.98
C GLY A 22 6.42 2.63 5.30
N SER A 23 6.81 1.37 5.15
CA SER A 23 6.00 0.33 4.50
C SER A 23 4.81 -0.07 5.37
N ILE A 24 3.63 -0.05 4.78
CA ILE A 24 2.35 -0.51 5.33
C ILE A 24 1.86 -1.62 4.40
N GLY A 25 2.23 -2.85 4.72
CA GLY A 25 1.86 -4.03 3.92
C GLY A 25 0.46 -4.55 4.23
N PRO A 26 0.01 -5.58 3.49
CA PRO A 26 -1.28 -6.21 3.74
C PRO A 26 -1.29 -6.97 5.07
N LEU A 27 -2.46 -6.98 5.71
CA LEU A 27 -2.72 -7.84 6.85
C LEU A 27 -2.92 -9.30 6.39
N ASN A 28 -2.82 -10.23 7.34
CA ASN A 28 -3.09 -11.66 7.10
C ASN A 28 -4.59 -12.01 6.99
N LYS A 29 -5.47 -11.02 7.09
CA LYS A 29 -6.92 -11.15 6.93
C LYS A 29 -7.43 -10.10 5.96
N THR A 30 -8.46 -10.45 5.19
CA THR A 30 -9.07 -9.60 4.18
C THR A 30 -10.50 -9.22 4.54
N LEU A 31 -10.89 -8.01 4.16
CA LEU A 31 -12.25 -7.49 4.34
C LEU A 31 -13.18 -7.87 3.17
N SER A 32 -12.62 -8.07 1.97
CA SER A 32 -13.42 -8.34 0.77
C SER A 32 -13.60 -9.83 0.46
N LEU A 33 -12.73 -10.69 0.99
CA LEU A 33 -12.77 -12.12 0.70
C LEU A 33 -13.13 -12.92 1.95
N SER A 34 -14.00 -13.93 1.77
CA SER A 34 -14.28 -14.90 2.83
C SER A 34 -13.14 -15.94 2.89
N PRO A 35 -12.62 -16.28 4.06
CA PRO A 35 -11.73 -17.43 4.22
C PRO A 35 -12.49 -18.77 4.18
N ASP A 36 -13.82 -18.75 4.23
CA ASP A 36 -14.68 -19.93 4.17
C ASP A 36 -15.43 -19.96 2.83
N VAL A 37 -15.06 -20.91 1.97
CA VAL A 37 -15.66 -21.09 0.64
C VAL A 37 -17.17 -21.38 0.71
N ASN A 38 -17.61 -22.06 1.77
CA ASN A 38 -19.02 -22.41 1.98
C ASN A 38 -19.85 -21.28 2.60
N ASN A 39 -19.20 -20.23 3.08
CA ASN A 39 -19.86 -19.06 3.66
C ASN A 39 -19.26 -17.77 3.06
N PRO A 40 -19.64 -17.39 1.84
CA PRO A 40 -19.04 -16.25 1.14
C PRO A 40 -19.30 -14.89 1.82
N GLY A 41 -20.31 -14.82 2.70
CA GLY A 41 -20.62 -13.63 3.50
C GLY A 41 -19.76 -13.46 4.74
N PHE A 42 -19.05 -14.51 5.17
CA PHE A 42 -18.23 -14.46 6.39
C PHE A 42 -16.99 -13.57 6.20
N ARG A 43 -16.65 -12.83 7.25
CA ARG A 43 -15.40 -12.06 7.34
C ARG A 43 -14.70 -12.38 8.65
N ALA A 44 -13.41 -12.66 8.57
CA ALA A 44 -12.59 -13.04 9.73
C ALA A 44 -12.08 -11.83 10.53
N ILE A 45 -12.36 -10.63 10.05
CA ILE A 45 -11.97 -9.35 10.66
C ILE A 45 -12.99 -8.27 10.28
N THR A 46 -13.20 -7.31 11.16
CA THR A 46 -14.02 -6.13 10.90
C THR A 46 -13.18 -4.97 10.36
N PHE A 47 -13.84 -3.97 9.78
CA PHE A 47 -13.15 -2.76 9.30
C PHE A 47 -12.46 -2.02 10.46
N ASP A 48 -13.11 -1.92 11.61
CA ASP A 48 -12.57 -1.22 12.78
C ASP A 48 -11.31 -1.91 13.33
N GLU A 49 -11.30 -3.24 13.39
CA GLU A 49 -10.11 -4.02 13.78
C GLU A 49 -8.95 -3.83 12.77
N VAL A 50 -9.24 -3.73 11.48
CA VAL A 50 -8.24 -3.41 10.44
C VAL A 50 -7.69 -2.00 10.65
N VAL A 51 -8.54 -1.03 10.91
CA VAL A 51 -8.14 0.35 11.20
C VAL A 51 -7.26 0.42 12.44
N GLU A 52 -7.61 -0.29 13.51
CA GLU A 52 -6.85 -0.31 14.76
C GLU A 52 -5.43 -0.89 14.54
N ALA A 53 -5.33 -2.02 13.83
CA ALA A 53 -4.05 -2.63 13.49
C ALA A 53 -3.15 -1.71 12.64
N TYR A 54 -3.72 -1.04 11.65
CA TYR A 54 -2.97 -0.07 10.83
C TYR A 54 -2.62 1.21 11.59
N TYR A 55 -3.48 1.65 12.49
CA TYR A 55 -3.22 2.83 13.33
C TYR A 55 -1.97 2.62 14.19
N GLU A 56 -1.85 1.47 14.85
CA GLU A 56 -0.66 1.12 15.62
C GLU A 56 0.61 1.09 14.74
N GLN A 57 0.50 0.51 13.55
CA GLN A 57 1.61 0.47 12.60
C GLN A 57 2.03 1.88 12.15
N VAL A 58 1.07 2.74 11.83
CA VAL A 58 1.30 4.16 11.45
C VAL A 58 2.00 4.90 12.57
N ALA A 59 1.52 4.78 13.81
CA ALA A 59 2.13 5.40 14.97
C ALA A 59 3.61 5.03 15.09
N GLY A 60 3.92 3.73 15.05
CA GLY A 60 5.31 3.27 15.14
C GLY A 60 6.21 3.73 13.97
N LEU A 61 5.67 3.86 12.75
CA LEU A 61 6.42 4.37 11.61
C LEU A 61 6.71 5.86 11.76
N VAL A 62 5.70 6.66 12.12
CA VAL A 62 5.84 8.11 12.29
C VAL A 62 6.77 8.44 13.46
N GLU A 63 6.64 7.77 14.59
CA GLU A 63 7.55 7.88 15.74
C GLU A 63 8.99 7.46 15.40
N GLY A 64 9.14 6.53 14.47
CA GLY A 64 10.45 6.13 13.91
C GLY A 64 11.06 7.14 12.96
N GLY A 65 10.29 8.18 12.57
CA GLY A 65 10.77 9.31 11.78
C GLY A 65 10.77 9.07 10.27
N VAL A 66 9.85 8.26 9.73
CA VAL A 66 9.70 8.10 8.28
C VAL A 66 9.31 9.43 7.61
N ASP A 67 9.64 9.59 6.35
CA ASP A 67 9.37 10.81 5.57
C ASP A 67 8.10 10.68 4.72
N VAL A 68 7.68 9.46 4.39
CA VAL A 68 6.51 9.14 3.59
C VAL A 68 5.92 7.81 4.05
N LEU A 69 4.61 7.64 3.94
CA LEU A 69 3.91 6.39 4.23
C LEU A 69 3.58 5.67 2.93
N LEU A 70 4.01 4.42 2.79
CA LEU A 70 3.83 3.60 1.59
C LEU A 70 2.87 2.44 1.88
N ILE A 71 1.62 2.58 1.45
CA ILE A 71 0.66 1.46 1.47
C ILE A 71 0.96 0.60 0.25
N GLU A 72 1.49 -0.61 0.45
CA GLU A 72 2.00 -1.43 -0.65
C GLU A 72 1.46 -2.86 -0.67
N THR A 73 1.64 -3.52 -1.82
CA THR A 73 1.22 -4.91 -2.06
C THR A 73 -0.28 -5.10 -1.86
N ILE A 74 -1.04 -4.09 -2.29
CA ILE A 74 -2.50 -4.08 -2.11
C ILE A 74 -3.15 -5.04 -3.10
N PHE A 75 -3.82 -6.05 -2.57
CA PHE A 75 -4.68 -6.97 -3.32
C PHE A 75 -6.15 -6.90 -2.87
N ASP A 76 -6.43 -6.22 -1.76
CA ASP A 76 -7.78 -5.91 -1.25
C ASP A 76 -7.88 -4.40 -0.98
N THR A 77 -8.64 -3.71 -1.81
CA THR A 77 -8.79 -2.25 -1.70
C THR A 77 -9.59 -1.80 -0.48
N LEU A 78 -10.41 -2.68 0.12
CA LEU A 78 -11.10 -2.33 1.36
C LEU A 78 -10.11 -2.31 2.54
N ASN A 79 -9.13 -3.23 2.58
CA ASN A 79 -8.02 -3.16 3.52
C ASN A 79 -7.19 -1.87 3.31
N ALA A 80 -6.92 -1.51 2.04
CA ALA A 80 -6.22 -0.26 1.74
C ALA A 80 -6.98 0.98 2.22
N LYS A 81 -8.31 1.00 2.11
CA LYS A 81 -9.15 2.06 2.67
C LYS A 81 -9.06 2.12 4.20
N GLY A 82 -8.96 0.97 4.86
CA GLY A 82 -8.70 0.89 6.29
C GLY A 82 -7.36 1.53 6.67
N ALA A 83 -6.29 1.25 5.90
CA ALA A 83 -4.99 1.88 6.09
C ALA A 83 -5.03 3.39 5.85
N ILE A 84 -5.68 3.85 4.78
CA ILE A 84 -5.86 5.29 4.48
C ILE A 84 -6.62 5.98 5.61
N TYR A 85 -7.68 5.36 6.11
CA TYR A 85 -8.47 5.89 7.22
C TYR A 85 -7.63 5.95 8.51
N ALA A 86 -6.87 4.90 8.82
CA ALA A 86 -5.99 4.86 9.98
C ALA A 86 -4.92 5.97 9.94
N ILE A 87 -4.33 6.23 8.76
CA ILE A 87 -3.37 7.34 8.58
C ILE A 87 -4.04 8.68 8.89
N LYS A 88 -5.19 8.96 8.28
CA LYS A 88 -5.93 10.21 8.50
C LYS A 88 -6.28 10.38 9.98
N LYS A 89 -6.85 9.33 10.57
CA LYS A 89 -7.20 9.32 11.99
C LYS A 89 -6.00 9.60 12.90
N TYR A 90 -4.85 8.97 12.63
CA TYR A 90 -3.65 9.19 13.43
C TYR A 90 -3.22 10.66 13.42
N PHE A 91 -3.11 11.28 12.24
CA PHE A 91 -2.69 12.69 12.15
C PHE A 91 -3.73 13.65 12.72
N ASP A 92 -5.01 13.32 12.61
CA ASP A 92 -6.08 14.09 13.27
C ASP A 92 -5.99 14.00 14.80
N ASP A 93 -5.67 12.84 15.36
CA ASP A 93 -5.56 12.63 16.80
C ASP A 93 -4.32 13.36 17.38
N VAL A 94 -3.17 13.26 16.71
CA VAL A 94 -1.93 13.90 17.17
C VAL A 94 -1.80 15.39 16.78
N LYS A 95 -2.76 15.92 15.99
CA LYS A 95 -2.78 17.32 15.52
C LYS A 95 -1.50 17.72 14.75
N GLN A 96 -1.00 16.82 13.92
CA GLN A 96 0.16 17.07 13.06
C GLN A 96 -0.23 17.14 11.59
N THR A 97 0.62 17.76 10.78
CA THR A 97 0.47 17.74 9.33
C THR A 97 0.70 16.32 8.80
N PRO A 98 -0.22 15.77 8.00
CA PRO A 98 -0.05 14.44 7.43
C PRO A 98 1.21 14.32 6.56
N LEU A 99 1.89 13.17 6.66
CA LEU A 99 2.95 12.82 5.74
C LEU A 99 2.37 12.48 4.36
N PRO A 100 3.14 12.66 3.28
CA PRO A 100 2.75 12.19 1.96
C PRO A 100 2.48 10.68 1.98
N ILE A 101 1.49 10.25 1.17
CA ILE A 101 1.12 8.84 1.04
C ILE A 101 1.50 8.38 -0.37
N MET A 102 2.18 7.24 -0.46
CA MET A 102 2.33 6.46 -1.68
C MET A 102 1.47 5.22 -1.60
N ILE A 103 0.88 4.80 -2.74
CA ILE A 103 -0.01 3.64 -2.79
C ILE A 103 0.46 2.71 -3.91
N SER A 104 0.60 1.41 -3.63
CA SER A 104 1.03 0.43 -4.61
C SER A 104 0.19 -0.84 -4.55
N GLY A 105 -0.42 -1.19 -5.68
CA GLY A 105 -1.24 -2.39 -5.83
C GLY A 105 -0.45 -3.58 -6.36
N THR A 106 -1.06 -4.74 -6.27
CA THR A 106 -0.49 -5.98 -6.79
C THR A 106 -1.47 -6.66 -7.73
N ILE A 107 -1.04 -6.80 -9.00
CA ILE A 107 -1.76 -7.60 -10.00
C ILE A 107 -1.29 -9.04 -9.84
N THR A 108 -2.23 -9.95 -9.57
CA THR A 108 -1.89 -11.31 -9.15
C THR A 108 -1.94 -12.34 -10.28
N ASP A 109 -2.51 -11.97 -11.42
CA ASP A 109 -2.67 -12.89 -12.53
C ASP A 109 -2.53 -12.23 -13.92
N ALA A 110 -2.46 -13.07 -14.95
CA ALA A 110 -2.35 -12.63 -16.33
C ALA A 110 -3.61 -11.94 -16.87
N SER A 111 -4.74 -11.94 -16.15
CA SER A 111 -5.95 -11.20 -16.51
C SER A 111 -5.89 -9.72 -16.14
N GLY A 112 -4.81 -9.29 -15.47
CA GLY A 112 -4.63 -7.91 -15.05
C GLY A 112 -5.49 -7.50 -13.85
N ARG A 113 -5.84 -8.47 -12.99
CA ARG A 113 -6.68 -8.24 -11.83
C ARG A 113 -5.92 -8.41 -10.51
N THR A 114 -6.38 -7.70 -9.49
CA THR A 114 -6.00 -7.97 -8.10
C THR A 114 -6.62 -9.29 -7.63
N LEU A 115 -6.15 -9.83 -6.52
CA LEU A 115 -6.72 -11.05 -5.92
C LEU A 115 -8.21 -10.91 -5.58
N SER A 116 -8.68 -9.72 -5.24
CA SER A 116 -10.08 -9.41 -5.01
C SER A 116 -10.90 -9.21 -6.29
N GLY A 117 -10.29 -9.40 -7.47
CA GLY A 117 -10.94 -9.37 -8.78
C GLY A 117 -11.06 -7.99 -9.44
N GLN A 118 -10.47 -6.95 -8.87
CA GLN A 118 -10.54 -5.60 -9.42
C GLN A 118 -9.57 -5.43 -10.59
N THR A 119 -10.03 -4.71 -11.63
CA THR A 119 -9.17 -4.19 -12.69
C THR A 119 -8.26 -3.09 -12.16
N LEU A 120 -7.24 -2.72 -12.94
CA LEU A 120 -6.33 -1.62 -12.58
C LEU A 120 -7.08 -0.29 -12.39
N GLU A 121 -8.00 0.04 -13.28
CA GLU A 121 -8.84 1.23 -13.18
C GLU A 121 -9.72 1.21 -11.92
N ALA A 122 -10.33 0.07 -11.59
CA ALA A 122 -11.13 -0.09 -10.38
C ALA A 122 -10.28 0.05 -9.12
N PHE A 123 -9.07 -0.48 -9.11
CA PHE A 123 -8.09 -0.28 -8.03
C PHE A 123 -7.76 1.21 -7.87
N TYR A 124 -7.33 1.86 -8.95
CA TYR A 124 -6.98 3.28 -8.92
C TYR A 124 -8.15 4.15 -8.42
N THR A 125 -9.33 3.98 -9.01
CA THR A 125 -10.55 4.70 -8.59
C THR A 125 -10.88 4.50 -7.11
N SER A 126 -10.65 3.28 -6.59
CA SER A 126 -10.93 2.95 -5.19
C SER A 126 -10.03 3.69 -4.19
N VAL A 127 -8.81 4.07 -4.58
CA VAL A 127 -7.79 4.63 -3.66
C VAL A 127 -7.45 6.10 -3.92
N MET A 128 -7.84 6.67 -5.07
CA MET A 128 -7.47 8.04 -5.47
C MET A 128 -8.00 9.13 -4.51
N HIS A 129 -9.05 8.83 -3.74
CA HIS A 129 -9.59 9.75 -2.72
C HIS A 129 -8.59 10.06 -1.59
N ALA A 130 -7.52 9.27 -1.47
CA ALA A 130 -6.40 9.53 -0.56
C ALA A 130 -5.52 10.71 -1.04
N GLN A 131 -5.65 11.15 -2.29
CA GLN A 131 -4.79 12.13 -2.94
C GLN A 131 -3.30 11.77 -2.79
N PRO A 132 -2.89 10.56 -3.22
CA PRO A 132 -1.54 10.08 -2.99
C PRO A 132 -0.51 10.89 -3.76
N LEU A 133 0.72 10.96 -3.24
CA LEU A 133 1.89 11.47 -3.93
C LEU A 133 2.18 10.63 -5.19
N SER A 134 2.07 9.31 -5.06
CA SER A 134 2.18 8.38 -6.19
C SER A 134 1.25 7.20 -6.04
N VAL A 135 0.84 6.65 -7.18
CA VAL A 135 0.19 5.35 -7.29
C VAL A 135 1.06 4.41 -8.13
N GLY A 136 1.07 3.13 -7.86
CA GLY A 136 1.92 2.22 -8.59
C GLY A 136 1.55 0.77 -8.46
N LEU A 137 2.44 -0.09 -8.96
CA LEU A 137 2.33 -1.54 -8.86
C LEU A 137 3.64 -2.14 -8.35
N ASN A 138 3.52 -3.17 -7.55
CA ASN A 138 4.66 -3.93 -7.06
C ASN A 138 4.37 -5.42 -6.95
N CYS A 139 5.46 -6.21 -6.79
CA CYS A 139 5.38 -7.65 -6.51
C CYS A 139 4.69 -8.45 -7.62
N ALA A 140 4.44 -9.74 -7.38
CA ALA A 140 3.78 -10.74 -8.22
C ALA A 140 4.36 -10.87 -9.64
N LEU A 141 4.31 -9.82 -10.45
CA LEU A 141 4.75 -9.81 -11.84
C LEU A 141 6.22 -9.38 -11.98
N GLY A 142 6.90 -9.92 -12.99
CA GLY A 142 8.17 -9.40 -13.46
C GLY A 142 8.01 -8.09 -14.24
N ALA A 143 9.13 -7.43 -14.55
CA ALA A 143 9.10 -6.12 -15.22
C ALA A 143 8.40 -6.16 -16.59
N LYS A 144 8.57 -7.25 -17.34
CA LYS A 144 7.97 -7.44 -18.67
C LYS A 144 6.44 -7.51 -18.59
N GLU A 145 5.95 -8.31 -17.67
CA GLU A 145 4.51 -8.55 -17.46
C GLU A 145 3.83 -7.33 -16.80
N MET A 146 4.54 -6.59 -15.96
CA MET A 146 4.02 -5.40 -15.29
C MET A 146 3.93 -4.18 -16.24
N ARG A 147 4.77 -4.11 -17.26
CA ARG A 147 4.87 -2.95 -18.17
C ARG A 147 3.53 -2.46 -18.72
N PRO A 148 2.67 -3.31 -19.35
CA PRO A 148 1.40 -2.83 -19.91
C PRO A 148 0.48 -2.22 -18.86
N HIS A 149 0.49 -2.75 -17.64
CA HIS A 149 -0.32 -2.21 -16.54
C HIS A 149 0.21 -0.85 -16.03
N ILE A 150 1.53 -0.66 -16.03
CA ILE A 150 2.13 0.65 -15.71
C ILE A 150 1.83 1.68 -16.81
N GLU A 151 1.86 1.27 -18.08
CA GLU A 151 1.47 2.12 -19.19
C GLU A 151 0.01 2.57 -19.08
N GLU A 152 -0.92 1.64 -18.80
CA GLU A 152 -2.32 1.93 -18.53
C GLU A 152 -2.47 2.88 -17.33
N LEU A 153 -1.83 2.56 -16.20
CA LEU A 153 -1.91 3.37 -14.99
C LEU A 153 -1.38 4.80 -15.22
N SER A 154 -0.34 4.96 -16.02
CA SER A 154 0.22 6.28 -16.34
C SER A 154 -0.70 7.17 -17.17
N THR A 155 -1.68 6.59 -17.87
CA THR A 155 -2.72 7.35 -18.60
C THR A 155 -3.89 7.74 -17.70
N LEU A 156 -4.13 6.97 -16.63
CA LEU A 156 -5.25 7.17 -15.71
C LEU A 156 -4.88 8.09 -14.54
N ALA A 157 -3.62 7.99 -14.07
CA ALA A 157 -3.23 8.63 -12.83
C ALA A 157 -3.01 10.14 -12.97
N SER A 158 -3.54 10.91 -12.03
CA SER A 158 -3.30 12.35 -11.89
C SER A 158 -2.13 12.69 -10.94
N CYS A 159 -1.38 11.68 -10.49
CA CYS A 159 -0.23 11.78 -9.60
C CYS A 159 0.96 11.00 -10.20
N TYR A 160 2.11 11.00 -9.51
CA TYR A 160 3.26 10.22 -9.97
C TYR A 160 2.95 8.72 -10.03
N VAL A 161 3.60 8.01 -10.96
CA VAL A 161 3.46 6.56 -11.09
C VAL A 161 4.77 5.87 -10.69
N SER A 162 4.66 4.82 -9.88
CA SER A 162 5.79 4.03 -9.39
C SER A 162 5.65 2.56 -9.76
N ALA A 163 6.80 1.89 -9.95
CA ALA A 163 6.84 0.45 -10.23
C ALA A 163 8.07 -0.19 -9.60
N TYR A 164 7.87 -1.29 -8.88
CA TYR A 164 8.96 -2.13 -8.36
C TYR A 164 8.57 -3.61 -8.49
N PRO A 165 8.79 -4.16 -9.70
CA PRO A 165 8.45 -5.54 -10.03
C PRO A 165 9.37 -6.53 -9.34
N ASN A 166 8.95 -7.81 -9.31
CA ASN A 166 9.85 -8.89 -8.96
C ASN A 166 10.97 -9.05 -10.00
N ALA A 167 12.13 -9.53 -9.55
CA ALA A 167 13.25 -9.83 -10.45
C ALA A 167 13.00 -11.03 -11.38
N GLY A 168 11.91 -11.73 -11.18
CA GLY A 168 11.53 -13.00 -11.81
C GLY A 168 11.57 -14.13 -10.77
N LEU A 169 11.04 -15.29 -11.16
CA LEU A 169 11.19 -16.50 -10.36
C LEU A 169 12.63 -17.00 -10.48
N PRO A 170 13.24 -17.47 -9.39
CA PRO A 170 14.52 -18.17 -9.49
C PRO A 170 14.37 -19.40 -10.39
N ASN A 171 15.28 -19.58 -11.33
CA ASN A 171 15.36 -20.78 -12.21
C ASN A 171 15.81 -21.96 -11.39
#